data_f241e5d81ff499394b15e6fea4327d26
#
_entry.id   f241e5d81ff499394b15e6fea4327d26
#
_cell.length_a   1.000
_cell.length_b   1.000
_cell.length_c   1.000
_cell.angle_alpha   90.00
_cell.angle_beta   90.00
_cell.angle_gamma   90.00
#
_symmetry.space_group_name_H-M   'P 1'
#
loop_
_entity.id
_entity.type
_entity.pdbx_description
1 polymer ?
#
loop_
_entity_poly.entity_id
_entity_poly.type
_entity_poly.pdbx_seq_one_letter_code
_entity_poly.pdbx_strand_id
1 'polypeptide(L)'
;MHKQKQSDCLQRDFRIGVLADTHIPHRLAALPVRVFELLADSDVILHAGDVEDPAILAQLAAVAPVQAVRGNLHWQFSTGVHDQDLPHDLTLAVGAHVLWMSHGHLHFGYSVTDKLAALKRKPKLDTINAWIIARLARVKAPQADIVVFGHSHKPCAVQHDGTLYFNPGAVTGAGSAKIRVAPPSIGFLTLAGDGRVRHEWVVL
;
A
#
# COMPACT_ATOMS: atom_id res chain seq x y z
N MET A 1 -11.18 -11.03 -35.96
CA MET A 1 -11.51 -11.90 -34.81
C MET A 1 -10.70 -11.56 -33.57
N HIS A 2 -10.54 -10.26 -33.21
CA HIS A 2 -9.73 -9.85 -32.02
C HIS A 2 -10.52 -9.06 -30.96
N LYS A 3 -11.84 -8.86 -31.14
CA LYS A 3 -12.66 -8.11 -30.18
C LYS A 3 -13.32 -8.95 -29.06
N GLN A 4 -13.29 -10.28 -29.16
CA GLN A 4 -14.01 -11.17 -28.24
C GLN A 4 -13.18 -11.58 -27.01
N LYS A 5 -11.83 -11.46 -27.07
CA LYS A 5 -10.97 -11.82 -25.93
C LYS A 5 -10.88 -10.74 -24.83
N GLN A 6 -11.29 -9.51 -25.12
CA GLN A 6 -11.26 -8.40 -24.15
C GLN A 6 -12.53 -8.34 -23.28
N SER A 7 -13.63 -8.98 -23.70
CA SER A 7 -14.88 -8.99 -22.94
C SER A 7 -14.93 -10.09 -21.87
N ASP A 8 -14.22 -11.20 -22.05
CA ASP A 8 -14.27 -12.32 -21.09
C ASP A 8 -13.41 -12.06 -19.81
N CYS A 9 -12.47 -11.15 -19.88
CA CYS A 9 -11.67 -10.73 -18.71
C CYS A 9 -12.46 -9.82 -17.74
N LEU A 10 -13.64 -9.34 -18.12
CA LEU A 10 -14.47 -8.39 -17.38
C LEU A 10 -15.62 -9.09 -16.60
N GLN A 11 -15.73 -10.41 -16.62
CA GLN A 11 -16.86 -11.10 -15.97
C GLN A 11 -16.62 -11.55 -14.54
N ARG A 12 -15.38 -11.52 -14.04
CA ARG A 12 -15.10 -11.83 -12.65
C ARG A 12 -14.55 -10.61 -11.91
N ASP A 13 -14.82 -10.57 -10.64
CA ASP A 13 -14.20 -9.62 -9.74
C ASP A 13 -12.68 -9.82 -9.75
N PHE A 14 -11.92 -8.71 -9.79
CA PHE A 14 -10.46 -8.71 -9.71
C PHE A 14 -10.06 -8.33 -8.29
N ARG A 15 -9.38 -9.24 -7.58
CA ARG A 15 -8.99 -9.08 -6.18
C ARG A 15 -7.54 -8.65 -6.07
N ILE A 16 -7.30 -7.52 -5.41
CA ILE A 16 -5.98 -6.93 -5.17
C ILE A 16 -5.67 -7.04 -3.68
N GLY A 17 -4.64 -7.81 -3.31
CA GLY A 17 -4.07 -7.78 -1.97
C GLY A 17 -3.15 -6.58 -1.81
N VAL A 18 -3.27 -5.82 -0.73
CA VAL A 18 -2.49 -4.61 -0.51
C VAL A 18 -1.78 -4.68 0.84
N LEU A 19 -0.45 -4.52 0.81
CA LEU A 19 0.40 -4.43 2.00
C LEU A 19 1.18 -3.12 1.99
N ALA A 20 1.62 -2.70 3.16
CA ALA A 20 2.59 -1.63 3.34
C ALA A 20 3.36 -1.81 4.65
N ASP A 21 4.49 -1.15 4.76
CA ASP A 21 5.20 -0.95 6.02
C ASP A 21 5.49 -2.29 6.73
N THR A 22 6.07 -3.25 6.00
CA THR A 22 6.45 -4.56 6.54
C THR A 22 7.64 -4.47 7.50
N HIS A 23 8.59 -3.56 7.22
CA HIS A 23 9.74 -3.29 8.08
C HIS A 23 10.49 -4.55 8.54
N ILE A 24 10.71 -5.50 7.63
CA ILE A 24 11.46 -6.72 7.89
C ILE A 24 12.91 -6.50 7.42
N PRO A 25 13.92 -6.78 8.24
CA PRO A 25 13.84 -7.47 9.55
C PRO A 25 13.70 -6.56 10.78
N HIS A 26 13.60 -5.23 10.63
CA HIS A 26 13.74 -4.30 11.76
C HIS A 26 12.61 -4.35 12.78
N ARG A 27 11.36 -4.62 12.34
CA ARG A 27 10.21 -4.69 13.26
C ARG A 27 9.61 -6.07 13.39
N LEU A 28 9.77 -6.91 12.37
CA LEU A 28 9.37 -8.31 12.36
C LEU A 28 10.51 -9.14 11.79
N ALA A 29 10.72 -10.34 12.31
CA ALA A 29 11.72 -11.26 11.78
C ALA A 29 11.31 -11.90 10.44
N ALA A 30 10.00 -12.05 10.20
CA ALA A 30 9.42 -12.60 8.98
C ALA A 30 7.97 -12.19 8.83
N LEU A 31 7.41 -12.31 7.63
CA LEU A 31 5.97 -12.16 7.40
C LEU A 31 5.20 -13.26 8.13
N PRO A 32 4.13 -12.91 8.87
CA PRO A 32 3.26 -13.91 9.48
C PRO A 32 2.66 -14.84 8.40
N VAL A 33 2.58 -16.14 8.69
CA VAL A 33 1.99 -17.13 7.78
C VAL A 33 0.57 -16.72 7.36
N ARG A 34 -0.18 -16.14 8.28
CA ARG A 34 -1.53 -15.63 8.04
C ARG A 34 -1.61 -14.64 6.88
N VAL A 35 -0.56 -13.86 6.61
CA VAL A 35 -0.51 -12.92 5.47
C VAL A 35 -0.59 -13.69 4.15
N PHE A 36 0.18 -14.76 4.00
CA PHE A 36 0.18 -15.59 2.79
C PHE A 36 -1.16 -16.29 2.58
N GLU A 37 -1.77 -16.82 3.65
CA GLU A 37 -3.10 -17.44 3.61
C GLU A 37 -4.17 -16.46 3.11
N LEU A 38 -4.16 -15.22 3.64
CA LEU A 38 -5.12 -14.19 3.26
C LEU A 38 -4.95 -13.71 1.82
N LEU A 39 -3.71 -13.71 1.31
CA LEU A 39 -3.39 -13.28 -0.04
C LEU A 39 -3.57 -14.35 -1.10
N ALA A 40 -3.84 -15.61 -0.73
CA ALA A 40 -3.87 -16.75 -1.66
C ALA A 40 -4.84 -16.56 -2.83
N ASP A 41 -5.96 -15.88 -2.61
CA ASP A 41 -6.97 -15.62 -3.64
C ASP A 41 -6.82 -14.25 -4.33
N SER A 42 -5.66 -13.59 -4.19
CA SER A 42 -5.39 -12.31 -4.86
C SER A 42 -4.93 -12.52 -6.30
N ASP A 43 -5.46 -11.73 -7.23
CA ASP A 43 -5.00 -11.71 -8.62
C ASP A 43 -3.67 -10.98 -8.78
N VAL A 44 -3.43 -9.99 -7.89
CA VAL A 44 -2.17 -9.23 -7.77
C VAL A 44 -1.97 -8.79 -6.34
N ILE A 45 -0.72 -8.68 -5.94
CA ILE A 45 -0.32 -8.13 -4.64
C ILE A 45 0.37 -6.80 -4.88
N LEU A 46 -0.06 -5.76 -4.16
CA LEU A 46 0.57 -4.44 -4.15
C LEU A 46 1.28 -4.21 -2.83
N HIS A 47 2.55 -3.81 -2.88
CA HIS A 47 3.30 -3.40 -1.69
C HIS A 47 3.62 -1.91 -1.74
N ALA A 48 2.93 -1.13 -0.93
CA ALA A 48 2.99 0.34 -0.95
C ALA A 48 4.17 0.93 -0.14
N GLY A 49 5.32 0.25 -0.18
CA GLY A 49 6.60 0.75 0.34
C GLY A 49 6.97 0.32 1.75
N ASP A 50 8.20 0.67 2.14
CA ASP A 50 8.88 0.24 3.38
C ASP A 50 8.98 -1.30 3.49
N VAL A 51 9.47 -1.91 2.39
CA VAL A 51 9.73 -3.35 2.29
C VAL A 51 10.93 -3.75 3.16
N GLU A 52 12.06 -3.02 3.02
CA GLU A 52 13.39 -3.19 3.60
C GLU A 52 14.14 -4.42 3.08
N ASP A 53 13.57 -5.63 3.13
CA ASP A 53 14.18 -6.85 2.58
C ASP A 53 13.46 -7.30 1.28
N PRO A 54 14.10 -7.21 0.09
CA PRO A 54 13.52 -7.67 -1.17
C PRO A 54 13.16 -9.15 -1.20
N ALA A 55 13.74 -9.99 -0.34
CA ALA A 55 13.33 -11.39 -0.23
C ALA A 55 11.84 -11.54 0.11
N ILE A 56 11.26 -10.55 0.77
CA ILE A 56 9.82 -10.50 1.05
C ILE A 56 9.00 -10.44 -0.23
N LEU A 57 9.43 -9.67 -1.22
CA LEU A 57 8.74 -9.58 -2.51
C LEU A 57 8.80 -10.92 -3.25
N ALA A 58 9.92 -11.65 -3.17
CA ALA A 58 10.03 -12.97 -3.75
C ALA A 58 9.10 -13.99 -3.05
N GLN A 59 8.97 -13.92 -1.73
CA GLN A 59 8.02 -14.75 -0.97
C GLN A 59 6.56 -14.44 -1.38
N LEU A 60 6.19 -13.17 -1.49
CA LEU A 60 4.86 -12.77 -1.93
C LEU A 60 4.59 -13.18 -3.38
N ALA A 61 5.61 -13.11 -4.26
CA ALA A 61 5.50 -13.50 -5.65
C ALA A 61 5.24 -15.01 -5.85
N ALA A 62 5.54 -15.84 -4.85
CA ALA A 62 5.15 -17.24 -4.85
C ALA A 62 3.63 -17.46 -4.67
N VAL A 63 2.91 -16.43 -4.21
CA VAL A 63 1.45 -16.47 -4.00
C VAL A 63 0.71 -15.88 -5.20
N ALA A 64 1.07 -14.65 -5.61
CA ALA A 64 0.48 -13.95 -6.75
C ALA A 64 1.49 -12.93 -7.32
N PRO A 65 1.30 -12.43 -8.56
CA PRO A 65 2.13 -11.37 -9.12
C PRO A 65 2.24 -10.17 -8.18
N VAL A 66 3.46 -9.66 -7.96
CA VAL A 66 3.73 -8.55 -7.03
C VAL A 66 4.12 -7.29 -7.79
N GLN A 67 3.58 -6.17 -7.36
CA GLN A 67 4.02 -4.82 -7.74
C GLN A 67 4.37 -4.05 -6.45
N ALA A 68 5.50 -3.38 -6.43
CA ALA A 68 5.96 -2.66 -5.25
C ALA A 68 6.53 -1.29 -5.59
N VAL A 69 6.40 -0.37 -4.64
CA VAL A 69 7.08 0.92 -4.66
C VAL A 69 8.03 1.02 -3.47
N ARG A 70 9.04 1.85 -3.58
CA ARG A 70 9.95 2.08 -2.47
C ARG A 70 9.32 2.92 -1.36
N GLY A 71 9.79 2.72 -0.13
CA GLY A 71 9.43 3.52 1.02
C GLY A 71 10.41 4.64 1.33
N ASN A 72 10.33 5.17 2.55
CA ASN A 72 11.21 6.24 3.03
C ASN A 72 12.34 5.74 3.93
N LEU A 73 12.41 4.46 4.23
CA LEU A 73 13.42 3.87 5.14
C LEU A 73 14.69 3.40 4.46
N HIS A 74 14.87 3.63 3.16
CA HIS A 74 16.12 3.36 2.46
C HIS A 74 17.37 4.04 3.08
N TRP A 75 17.18 4.86 4.11
CA TRP A 75 18.24 5.51 4.90
C TRP A 75 18.64 4.74 6.16
N GLN A 76 17.94 3.69 6.54
CA GLN A 76 18.31 2.89 7.71
C GLN A 76 19.32 1.81 7.33
N PHE A 77 20.56 2.22 7.32
CA PHE A 77 21.80 1.48 7.58
C PHE A 77 21.83 -0.04 7.35
N SER A 78 22.56 -0.43 6.27
CA SER A 78 23.52 -1.54 6.31
C SER A 78 23.01 -2.97 6.39
N THR A 79 22.09 -3.37 5.54
CA THR A 79 21.98 -4.81 5.24
C THR A 79 22.41 -5.19 3.84
N GLY A 80 22.91 -4.23 3.05
CA GLY A 80 23.31 -4.48 1.65
C GLY A 80 22.14 -4.74 0.70
N VAL A 81 20.92 -4.66 1.22
CA VAL A 81 19.70 -4.87 0.46
C VAL A 81 19.02 -3.52 0.27
N HIS A 82 18.87 -3.11 -0.98
CA HIS A 82 18.36 -1.80 -1.33
C HIS A 82 16.99 -1.93 -2.00
N ASP A 83 15.94 -1.37 -1.39
CA ASP A 83 14.69 -1.10 -2.08
C ASP A 83 14.84 0.07 -3.09
N GLN A 84 16.08 0.56 -3.28
CA GLN A 84 16.43 1.64 -4.21
C GLN A 84 16.09 1.33 -5.66
N ASP A 85 16.01 0.05 -6.02
CA ASP A 85 15.65 -0.40 -7.36
C ASP A 85 14.14 -0.36 -7.60
N LEU A 86 13.35 -0.17 -6.54
CA LEU A 86 11.90 -0.03 -6.66
C LEU A 86 11.54 1.41 -7.11
N PRO A 87 10.53 1.57 -7.97
CA PRO A 87 10.07 2.88 -8.38
C PRO A 87 9.48 3.69 -7.20
N HIS A 88 9.49 5.01 -7.31
CA HIS A 88 8.84 5.89 -6.32
C HIS A 88 7.32 5.77 -6.33
N ASP A 89 6.79 5.59 -7.51
CA ASP A 89 5.37 5.39 -7.77
C ASP A 89 5.20 4.49 -9.00
N LEU A 90 4.03 3.96 -9.16
CA LEU A 90 3.66 3.21 -10.35
C LEU A 90 2.17 3.39 -10.66
N THR A 91 1.83 3.21 -11.94
CA THR A 91 0.46 3.27 -12.44
C THR A 91 0.10 1.93 -13.06
N LEU A 92 -1.06 1.39 -12.69
CA LEU A 92 -1.60 0.14 -13.20
C LEU A 92 -2.99 0.39 -13.77
N ALA A 93 -3.24 -0.12 -14.97
CA ALA A 93 -4.60 -0.21 -15.53
C ALA A 93 -5.16 -1.60 -15.21
N VAL A 94 -6.31 -1.64 -14.53
CA VAL A 94 -7.00 -2.88 -14.16
C VAL A 94 -8.47 -2.75 -14.50
N GLY A 95 -8.91 -3.42 -15.54
CA GLY A 95 -10.27 -3.28 -16.07
C GLY A 95 -10.54 -1.84 -16.50
N ALA A 96 -11.60 -1.24 -15.95
CA ALA A 96 -11.98 0.15 -16.20
C ALA A 96 -11.27 1.15 -15.29
N HIS A 97 -10.44 0.67 -14.33
CA HIS A 97 -9.81 1.49 -13.31
C HIS A 97 -8.35 1.78 -13.62
N VAL A 98 -7.90 2.96 -13.21
CA VAL A 98 -6.48 3.33 -13.20
C VAL A 98 -6.04 3.54 -11.76
N LEU A 99 -5.21 2.63 -11.29
CA LEU A 99 -4.65 2.66 -9.96
C LEU A 99 -3.27 3.32 -10.00
N TRP A 100 -3.04 4.29 -9.13
CA TRP A 100 -1.73 4.87 -8.90
C TRP A 100 -1.28 4.56 -7.46
N MET A 101 -0.05 4.06 -7.31
CA MET A 101 0.50 3.69 -6.01
C MET A 101 1.77 4.47 -5.72
N SER A 102 1.88 5.00 -4.49
CA SER A 102 3.06 5.63 -3.94
C SER A 102 3.10 5.40 -2.44
N HIS A 103 4.28 5.41 -1.81
CA HIS A 103 4.34 5.23 -0.35
C HIS A 103 3.69 6.38 0.44
N GLY A 104 3.59 7.59 -0.14
CA GLY A 104 2.90 8.72 0.49
C GLY A 104 3.80 9.84 1.01
N HIS A 105 5.09 9.59 1.22
CA HIS A 105 6.03 10.62 1.67
C HIS A 105 6.49 11.57 0.54
N LEU A 106 6.46 11.13 -0.74
CA LEU A 106 6.91 11.79 -1.97
C LEU A 106 8.40 12.14 -1.98
N HIS A 107 8.92 12.79 -0.95
CA HIS A 107 10.34 13.09 -0.78
C HIS A 107 10.72 13.19 0.71
N PHE A 108 12.02 13.09 0.99
CA PHE A 108 12.58 13.00 2.35
C PHE A 108 12.09 14.10 3.31
N GLY A 109 11.97 15.35 2.86
CA GLY A 109 11.52 16.46 3.69
C GLY A 109 10.14 16.22 4.30
N TYR A 110 9.20 15.63 3.56
CA TYR A 110 7.88 15.28 4.11
C TYR A 110 7.95 14.14 5.12
N SER A 111 8.82 13.15 4.91
CA SER A 111 9.03 12.08 5.89
C SER A 111 9.48 12.64 7.24
N VAL A 112 10.40 13.61 7.24
CA VAL A 112 10.87 14.29 8.47
C VAL A 112 9.76 15.10 9.12
N THR A 113 9.03 15.90 8.33
CA THR A 113 7.94 16.75 8.88
C THR A 113 6.81 15.92 9.45
N ASP A 114 6.44 14.82 8.82
CA ASP A 114 5.40 13.90 9.30
C ASP A 114 5.81 13.25 10.63
N LYS A 115 7.07 12.80 10.76
CA LYS A 115 7.62 12.25 12.01
C LYS A 115 7.66 13.30 13.14
N LEU A 116 8.12 14.52 12.84
CA LEU A 116 8.15 15.61 13.82
C LEU A 116 6.76 16.03 14.28
N ALA A 117 5.79 16.07 13.37
CA ALA A 117 4.41 16.35 13.70
C ALA A 117 3.81 15.26 14.58
N ALA A 118 4.08 13.98 14.28
CA ALA A 118 3.65 12.86 15.09
C ALA A 118 4.20 12.94 16.54
N LEU A 119 5.43 13.40 16.72
CA LEU A 119 6.07 13.55 18.04
C LEU A 119 5.52 14.75 18.85
N LYS A 120 5.36 15.91 18.19
CA LYS A 120 5.05 17.17 18.89
C LYS A 120 3.58 17.35 19.27
N ARG A 121 2.65 16.81 18.51
CA ARG A 121 1.21 17.11 18.64
C ARG A 121 0.35 15.92 18.98
N LYS A 122 0.91 14.70 19.16
CA LYS A 122 0.11 13.47 19.22
C LYS A 122 -1.05 13.53 18.20
N PRO A 123 -0.77 13.82 16.91
CA PRO A 123 -1.83 13.95 15.93
C PRO A 123 -2.60 12.65 15.92
N LYS A 124 -3.90 12.74 15.82
CA LYS A 124 -4.68 11.55 15.48
C LYS A 124 -4.15 11.07 14.14
N LEU A 125 -3.89 9.77 13.98
CA LEU A 125 -3.37 9.22 12.71
C LEU A 125 -4.26 9.54 11.51
N ASP A 126 -5.56 9.81 11.74
CA ASP A 126 -6.49 10.32 10.73
C ASP A 126 -6.02 11.66 10.14
N THR A 127 -5.45 12.53 10.95
CA THR A 127 -4.88 13.81 10.49
C THR A 127 -3.67 13.56 9.58
N ILE A 128 -2.83 12.57 9.89
CA ILE A 128 -1.68 12.20 9.05
C ILE A 128 -2.17 11.69 7.69
N ASN A 129 -3.15 10.80 7.67
CA ASN A 129 -3.75 10.32 6.43
C ASN A 129 -4.33 11.48 5.61
N ALA A 130 -5.04 12.43 6.24
CA ALA A 130 -5.58 13.60 5.54
C ALA A 130 -4.48 14.47 4.90
N TRP A 131 -3.34 14.66 5.57
CA TRP A 131 -2.19 15.40 5.01
C TRP A 131 -1.55 14.66 3.85
N ILE A 132 -1.40 13.33 3.96
CA ILE A 132 -0.86 12.50 2.88
C ILE A 132 -1.81 12.58 1.67
N ILE A 133 -3.11 12.41 1.86
CA ILE A 133 -4.12 12.49 0.80
C ILE A 133 -4.07 13.85 0.10
N ALA A 134 -4.07 14.96 0.85
CA ALA A 134 -3.99 16.31 0.29
C ALA A 134 -2.70 16.54 -0.52
N ARG A 135 -1.61 15.86 -0.15
CA ARG A 135 -0.33 15.88 -0.86
C ARG A 135 -0.39 15.04 -2.13
N LEU A 136 -0.87 13.80 -2.04
CA LEU A 136 -0.98 12.88 -3.17
C LEU A 136 -1.96 13.38 -4.22
N ALA A 137 -3.05 14.03 -3.84
CA ALA A 137 -4.04 14.61 -4.74
C ALA A 137 -3.44 15.61 -5.73
N ARG A 138 -2.33 16.26 -5.37
CA ARG A 138 -1.65 17.25 -6.22
C ARG A 138 -0.71 16.64 -7.26
N VAL A 139 -0.27 15.41 -7.04
CA VAL A 139 0.81 14.78 -7.84
C VAL A 139 0.43 13.43 -8.42
N LYS A 140 -0.70 12.84 -8.03
CA LYS A 140 -1.17 11.57 -8.60
C LYS A 140 -1.28 11.63 -10.11
N ALA A 141 -1.18 10.49 -10.76
CA ALA A 141 -1.47 10.38 -12.18
C ALA A 141 -2.88 10.95 -12.46
N PRO A 142 -3.04 11.89 -13.43
CA PRO A 142 -4.31 12.59 -13.65
C PRO A 142 -5.50 11.66 -13.86
N GLN A 143 -5.29 10.54 -14.56
CA GLN A 143 -6.31 9.54 -14.87
C GLN A 143 -6.60 8.58 -13.72
N ALA A 144 -5.83 8.61 -12.59
CA ALA A 144 -6.02 7.66 -11.51
C ALA A 144 -7.30 7.95 -10.74
N ASP A 145 -8.16 6.95 -10.65
CA ASP A 145 -9.39 6.93 -9.85
C ASP A 145 -9.22 6.16 -8.53
N ILE A 146 -8.11 5.40 -8.40
CA ILE A 146 -7.71 4.74 -7.17
C ILE A 146 -6.26 5.12 -6.84
N VAL A 147 -6.01 5.55 -5.61
CA VAL A 147 -4.67 5.85 -5.08
C VAL A 147 -4.39 4.95 -3.89
N VAL A 148 -3.34 4.13 -3.98
CA VAL A 148 -2.87 3.25 -2.89
C VAL A 148 -1.65 3.87 -2.25
N PHE A 149 -1.60 3.92 -0.91
CA PHE A 149 -0.48 4.48 -0.17
C PHE A 149 -0.28 3.81 1.20
N GLY A 150 0.90 3.99 1.81
CA GLY A 150 1.28 3.49 3.13
C GLY A 150 1.66 4.62 4.10
N HIS A 151 2.82 4.52 4.74
CA HIS A 151 3.52 5.53 5.53
C HIS A 151 2.91 5.89 6.89
N SER A 152 1.60 6.08 7.00
CA SER A 152 0.95 6.42 8.27
C SER A 152 0.76 5.22 9.18
N HIS A 153 0.90 4.00 8.68
CA HIS A 153 0.60 2.75 9.35
C HIS A 153 -0.86 2.59 9.83
N LYS A 154 -1.76 3.47 9.39
CA LYS A 154 -3.16 3.43 9.79
C LYS A 154 -4.07 3.21 8.59
N PRO A 155 -4.90 2.14 8.60
CA PRO A 155 -5.81 1.88 7.50
C PRO A 155 -6.80 3.03 7.31
N CYS A 156 -7.06 3.38 6.06
CA CYS A 156 -8.13 4.31 5.69
C CYS A 156 -8.58 4.10 4.24
N ALA A 157 -9.84 4.45 3.99
CA ALA A 157 -10.41 4.62 2.66
C ALA A 157 -11.19 5.93 2.64
N VAL A 158 -10.80 6.81 1.74
CA VAL A 158 -11.40 8.14 1.63
C VAL A 158 -11.68 8.45 0.17
N GLN A 159 -12.92 8.81 -0.13
CA GLN A 159 -13.27 9.40 -1.43
C GLN A 159 -12.98 10.90 -1.39
N HIS A 160 -12.16 11.37 -2.36
CA HIS A 160 -11.83 12.77 -2.50
C HIS A 160 -11.70 13.10 -3.99
N ASP A 161 -12.49 14.05 -4.48
CA ASP A 161 -12.52 14.50 -5.87
C ASP A 161 -12.61 13.34 -6.89
N GLY A 162 -13.54 12.42 -6.65
CA GLY A 162 -13.79 11.27 -7.53
C GLY A 162 -12.72 10.17 -7.46
N THR A 163 -11.71 10.31 -6.61
CA THR A 163 -10.61 9.34 -6.41
C THR A 163 -10.76 8.64 -5.07
N LEU A 164 -10.64 7.31 -5.06
CA LEU A 164 -10.52 6.51 -3.83
C LEU A 164 -9.06 6.51 -3.36
N TYR A 165 -8.80 7.03 -2.16
CA TYR A 165 -7.52 6.93 -1.48
C TYR A 165 -7.57 5.79 -0.47
N PHE A 166 -6.71 4.79 -0.65
CA PHE A 166 -6.70 3.57 0.15
C PHE A 166 -5.34 3.32 0.80
N ASN A 167 -5.34 3.15 2.12
CA ASN A 167 -4.17 2.74 2.90
C ASN A 167 -4.48 1.41 3.59
N PRO A 168 -3.68 0.35 3.39
CA PRO A 168 -3.93 -0.96 3.99
C PRO A 168 -3.63 -1.01 5.50
N GLY A 169 -3.06 0.05 6.07
CA GLY A 169 -2.39 0.02 7.35
C GLY A 169 -0.95 -0.50 7.22
N ALA A 170 -0.45 -1.13 8.24
CA ALA A 170 0.89 -1.71 8.24
C ALA A 170 0.87 -3.15 8.75
N VAL A 171 1.66 -4.03 8.15
CA VAL A 171 1.84 -5.40 8.64
C VAL A 171 2.40 -5.40 10.07
N THR A 172 3.18 -4.39 10.43
CA THR A 172 3.73 -4.18 11.78
C THR A 172 2.79 -3.44 12.74
N GLY A 173 1.68 -2.91 12.23
CA GLY A 173 0.82 -1.98 12.97
C GLY A 173 1.46 -0.61 13.17
N ALA A 174 0.75 0.30 13.84
CA ALA A 174 1.24 1.63 14.20
C ALA A 174 1.56 1.73 15.70
N GLY A 175 2.58 2.52 16.02
CA GLY A 175 3.02 2.76 17.38
C GLY A 175 4.31 2.03 17.75
N SER A 176 4.51 1.82 19.05
CA SER A 176 5.66 1.09 19.59
C SER A 176 5.18 -0.17 20.33
N ALA A 177 6.12 -1.00 20.78
CA ALA A 177 5.82 -2.18 21.60
C ALA A 177 5.01 -1.85 22.87
N LYS A 178 5.14 -0.62 23.39
CA LYS A 178 4.45 -0.16 24.61
C LYS A 178 3.13 0.58 24.32
N ILE A 179 2.99 1.21 23.14
CA ILE A 179 1.80 2.00 22.78
C ILE A 179 1.40 1.61 21.38
N ARG A 180 0.40 0.75 21.23
CA ARG A 180 -0.18 0.40 19.95
C ARG A 180 -1.25 1.44 19.58
N VAL A 181 -1.09 2.08 18.45
CA VAL A 181 -1.99 3.13 17.94
C VAL A 181 -2.96 2.59 16.89
N ALA A 182 -2.49 1.64 16.07
CA ALA A 182 -3.32 0.83 15.17
C ALA A 182 -2.81 -0.61 15.15
N PRO A 183 -3.72 -1.61 15.03
CA PRO A 183 -3.32 -3.00 14.94
C PRO A 183 -2.58 -3.31 13.63
N PRO A 184 -1.79 -4.39 13.57
CA PRO A 184 -1.30 -4.94 12.32
C PRO A 184 -2.44 -5.24 11.36
N SER A 185 -2.30 -4.87 10.10
CA SER A 185 -3.34 -5.09 9.09
C SER A 185 -2.78 -5.18 7.68
N ILE A 186 -3.56 -5.82 6.83
CA ILE A 186 -3.45 -5.77 5.37
C ILE A 186 -4.80 -5.33 4.79
N GLY A 187 -4.82 -4.89 3.56
CA GLY A 187 -6.03 -4.44 2.88
C GLY A 187 -6.32 -5.23 1.63
N PHE A 188 -7.56 -5.14 1.16
CA PHE A 188 -7.99 -5.68 -0.12
C PHE A 188 -8.82 -4.65 -0.88
N LEU A 189 -8.60 -4.62 -2.18
CA LEU A 189 -9.46 -3.94 -3.14
C LEU A 189 -10.07 -4.99 -4.07
N THR A 190 -11.37 -4.92 -4.28
CA THR A 190 -12.06 -5.78 -5.25
C THR A 190 -12.70 -4.89 -6.32
N LEU A 191 -12.19 -5.03 -7.54
CA LEU A 191 -12.71 -4.32 -8.70
C LEU A 191 -13.75 -5.22 -9.36
N ALA A 192 -15.02 -4.86 -9.23
CA ALA A 192 -16.11 -5.63 -9.79
C ALA A 192 -16.24 -5.39 -11.30
N GLY A 193 -16.73 -6.40 -12.02
CA GLY A 193 -16.94 -6.30 -13.46
C GLY A 193 -17.91 -5.18 -13.88
N ASP A 194 -18.76 -4.70 -12.97
CA ASP A 194 -19.67 -3.56 -13.15
C ASP A 194 -19.04 -2.18 -12.85
N GLY A 195 -17.73 -2.14 -12.61
CA GLY A 195 -16.99 -0.92 -12.32
C GLY A 195 -17.07 -0.44 -10.86
N ARG A 196 -17.68 -1.19 -9.95
CA ARG A 196 -17.67 -0.86 -8.52
C ARG A 196 -16.38 -1.28 -7.87
N VAL A 197 -15.87 -0.46 -6.94
CA VAL A 197 -14.72 -0.77 -6.11
C VAL A 197 -15.19 -1.05 -4.68
N ARG A 198 -14.85 -2.24 -4.17
CA ARG A 198 -15.03 -2.59 -2.76
C ARG A 198 -13.68 -2.62 -2.07
N HIS A 199 -13.63 -2.28 -0.81
CA HIS A 199 -12.42 -2.33 -0.01
C HIS A 199 -12.69 -2.95 1.36
N GLU A 200 -11.69 -3.62 1.91
CA GLU A 200 -11.73 -4.20 3.25
C GLU A 200 -10.34 -4.21 3.89
N TRP A 201 -10.29 -4.33 5.21
CA TRP A 201 -9.07 -4.58 5.97
C TRP A 201 -9.23 -5.82 6.83
N VAL A 202 -8.13 -6.54 6.96
CA VAL A 202 -8.03 -7.68 7.86
C VAL A 202 -6.94 -7.38 8.89
N VAL A 203 -7.31 -7.48 10.16
CA VAL A 203 -6.36 -7.40 11.28
C VAL A 203 -5.64 -8.75 11.39
N LEU A 204 -4.30 -8.68 11.52
CA LEU A 204 -3.40 -9.84 11.59
C LEU A 204 -3.23 -10.38 13.00
#